data_3d1beeca64dda250a4ebafc2767cd795
#
_entry.id   3d1beeca64dda250a4ebafc2767cd795
#
_cell.length_a   1.000
_cell.length_b   1.000
_cell.length_c   1.000
_cell.angle_alpha   90.00
_cell.angle_beta   90.00
_cell.angle_gamma   90.00
#
_symmetry.space_group_name_H-M   'P 1'
#
loop_
_entity.id
_entity.type
_entity.pdbx_description
1 polymer ?
#
loop_
_entity_poly.entity_id
_entity_poly.type
_entity_poly.pdbx_seq_one_letter_code
_entity_poly.pdbx_strand_id
1 'polypeptide(L)'
;MNNAQRTMTATYNAAMASPPDICIRGAGIVGRTLALLLARERLRVALVDTPPQTTGPDVRAYSLNGTAQRLLQDLRCWPDSPAVTPVHQMQVFGDHGGILTFGAQDQGTSELNWMVDVPVLEARLAAAVQFQPQIEVVPSPVAAPLTVICEGRASQTRAELGVGFDITAYEQHAIATRLRCERPHGGVARQWFTWGQVPGRSEAQAEILALLPLGGEGGHEVALVWSVHPLRVPHLMGLSAEDFASELGQACHMALGHMTLSAERAVWPLQLARASRWIGDMPGTTKQAFALAGDAAHAMHPLAGQGLNVGLADVAELVRVIQAKEFWRPLHDSKLLRRYERARQADVQAMGLVTDGLQRLFAQPGPVWQNLRNWGMWGFDRSGPLKNWMTRQAMGQDAAA
;
A
#
# COMPACT_ATOMS: atom_id res chain seq x y z
N MET A 1 -53.15 3.82 -1.40
CA MET A 1 -51.78 3.97 -0.81
C MET A 1 -51.45 5.45 -0.80
N ASN A 2 -51.32 6.00 0.40
CA ASN A 2 -51.50 7.40 0.72
C ASN A 2 -50.34 8.33 0.31
N ASN A 3 -50.69 9.50 -0.22
CA ASN A 3 -49.79 10.63 -0.52
C ASN A 3 -48.89 11.06 0.67
N ALA A 4 -49.28 10.76 1.91
CA ALA A 4 -48.50 11.04 3.10
C ALA A 4 -47.18 10.23 3.22
N GLN A 5 -47.14 9.00 2.69
CA GLN A 5 -45.91 8.18 2.69
C GLN A 5 -44.88 8.63 1.63
N ARG A 6 -45.33 9.22 0.52
CA ARG A 6 -44.41 9.80 -0.48
C ARG A 6 -43.79 11.10 0.01
N THR A 7 -44.48 11.87 0.83
CA THR A 7 -43.95 13.13 1.39
C THR A 7 -42.96 12.89 2.53
N MET A 8 -43.10 11.81 3.33
CA MET A 8 -42.12 11.45 4.35
C MET A 8 -40.81 10.92 3.83
N THR A 9 -40.82 10.21 2.70
CA THR A 9 -39.59 9.71 2.05
C THR A 9 -38.80 10.83 1.34
N ALA A 10 -39.50 11.86 0.86
CA ALA A 10 -38.84 13.02 0.24
C ALA A 10 -38.24 14.00 1.27
N THR A 11 -38.74 14.00 2.52
CA THR A 11 -38.22 14.90 3.57
C THR A 11 -37.00 14.35 4.30
N TYR A 12 -36.74 13.05 4.21
CA TYR A 12 -35.52 12.44 4.80
C TYR A 12 -34.27 12.64 3.93
N ASN A 13 -34.42 12.98 2.64
CA ASN A 13 -33.33 13.29 1.71
C ASN A 13 -32.95 14.78 1.64
N ALA A 14 -33.46 15.62 2.52
CA ALA A 14 -33.24 17.08 2.51
C ALA A 14 -32.40 17.59 3.68
N ALA A 15 -31.48 16.81 4.21
CA ALA A 15 -30.67 17.25 5.36
C ALA A 15 -29.14 17.29 5.10
N MET A 16 -28.72 17.76 3.92
CA MET A 16 -27.47 18.51 3.85
C MET A 16 -27.82 19.99 4.06
N ALA A 17 -27.94 20.41 5.28
CA ALA A 17 -28.23 21.81 5.61
C ALA A 17 -27.08 22.78 5.21
N SER A 18 -25.95 22.28 4.75
CA SER A 18 -24.81 23.08 4.29
C SER A 18 -23.88 22.23 3.39
N PRO A 19 -23.25 22.83 2.36
CA PRO A 19 -22.34 22.13 1.44
C PRO A 19 -21.16 21.51 2.19
N PRO A 20 -20.57 20.40 1.70
CA PRO A 20 -19.39 19.78 2.30
C PRO A 20 -18.18 20.72 2.22
N ASP A 21 -17.30 20.62 3.20
CA ASP A 21 -16.04 21.35 3.24
C ASP A 21 -15.01 20.66 2.32
N ILE A 22 -15.09 19.32 2.24
CA ILE A 22 -14.19 18.49 1.43
C ILE A 22 -14.99 17.38 0.73
N CYS A 23 -14.70 17.16 -0.56
CA CYS A 23 -15.14 16.00 -1.32
C CYS A 23 -13.96 15.04 -1.48
N ILE A 24 -14.09 13.77 -1.04
CA ILE A 24 -13.08 12.73 -1.25
C ILE A 24 -13.59 11.79 -2.34
N ARG A 25 -12.81 11.63 -3.39
CA ARG A 25 -13.09 10.70 -4.49
C ARG A 25 -12.32 9.41 -4.30
N GLY A 26 -13.03 8.32 -4.04
CA GLY A 26 -12.50 6.99 -3.78
C GLY A 26 -12.57 6.57 -2.32
N ALA A 27 -13.39 5.56 -2.04
CA ALA A 27 -13.67 5.02 -0.71
C ALA A 27 -12.86 3.74 -0.40
N GLY A 28 -11.60 3.65 -0.88
CA GLY A 28 -10.62 2.67 -0.43
C GLY A 28 -10.04 3.01 0.95
N ILE A 29 -9.04 2.25 1.40
CA ILE A 29 -8.40 2.44 2.72
C ILE A 29 -7.94 3.90 2.92
N VAL A 30 -7.23 4.47 1.93
CA VAL A 30 -6.70 5.84 2.02
C VAL A 30 -7.81 6.87 2.13
N GLY A 31 -8.84 6.78 1.28
CA GLY A 31 -9.94 7.75 1.29
C GLY A 31 -10.81 7.67 2.54
N ARG A 32 -11.13 6.46 3.03
CA ARG A 32 -11.88 6.27 4.29
C ARG A 32 -11.07 6.74 5.49
N THR A 33 -9.78 6.47 5.52
CA THR A 33 -8.89 6.97 6.59
C THR A 33 -8.86 8.50 6.61
N LEU A 34 -8.71 9.14 5.43
CA LEU A 34 -8.77 10.60 5.32
C LEU A 34 -10.12 11.15 5.81
N ALA A 35 -11.22 10.55 5.38
CA ALA A 35 -12.57 10.99 5.78
C ALA A 35 -12.73 10.97 7.31
N LEU A 36 -12.29 9.89 7.96
CA LEU A 36 -12.35 9.75 9.42
C LEU A 36 -11.47 10.77 10.15
N LEU A 37 -10.26 11.03 9.64
CA LEU A 37 -9.36 12.04 10.21
C LEU A 37 -9.95 13.44 10.09
N LEU A 38 -10.51 13.81 8.93
CA LEU A 38 -11.13 15.12 8.72
C LEU A 38 -12.43 15.30 9.53
N ALA A 39 -13.20 14.22 9.72
CA ALA A 39 -14.38 14.24 10.58
C ALA A 39 -14.02 14.56 12.05
N ARG A 40 -12.87 14.10 12.54
CA ARG A 40 -12.34 14.48 13.86
C ARG A 40 -12.06 15.97 13.98
N GLU A 41 -11.64 16.59 12.87
CA GLU A 41 -11.46 18.05 12.78
C GLU A 41 -12.78 18.81 12.58
N ARG A 42 -13.92 18.13 12.73
CA ARG A 42 -15.28 18.67 12.57
C ARG A 42 -15.55 19.21 11.16
N LEU A 43 -14.80 18.77 10.16
CA LEU A 43 -15.04 19.09 8.75
C LEU A 43 -16.13 18.16 8.20
N ARG A 44 -17.01 18.72 7.37
CA ARG A 44 -18.03 17.95 6.66
C ARG A 44 -17.44 17.36 5.40
N VAL A 45 -17.52 16.07 5.27
CA VAL A 45 -16.90 15.29 4.20
C VAL A 45 -17.95 14.59 3.36
N ALA A 46 -17.92 14.81 2.07
CA ALA A 46 -18.60 13.95 1.10
C ALA A 46 -17.60 12.89 0.61
N LEU A 47 -17.88 11.64 0.91
CA LEU A 47 -17.05 10.49 0.48
C LEU A 47 -17.71 9.79 -0.70
N VAL A 48 -17.08 9.86 -1.87
CA VAL A 48 -17.61 9.20 -3.08
C VAL A 48 -17.22 7.72 -3.03
N ASP A 49 -18.21 6.86 -2.89
CA ASP A 49 -18.06 5.41 -2.92
C ASP A 49 -18.66 4.86 -4.22
N THR A 50 -17.79 4.48 -5.15
CA THR A 50 -18.20 3.82 -6.39
C THR A 50 -17.93 2.32 -6.23
N PRO A 51 -18.93 1.46 -6.44
CA PRO A 51 -18.74 0.02 -6.31
C PRO A 51 -17.53 -0.48 -7.12
N PRO A 52 -16.72 -1.40 -6.55
CA PRO A 52 -15.56 -1.94 -7.25
C PRO A 52 -16.00 -2.73 -8.48
N GLN A 53 -15.25 -2.60 -9.57
CA GLN A 53 -15.51 -3.33 -10.82
C GLN A 53 -14.98 -4.76 -10.79
N THR A 54 -14.25 -5.16 -9.75
CA THR A 54 -13.64 -6.49 -9.62
C THR A 54 -14.52 -7.41 -8.77
N THR A 55 -14.77 -8.62 -9.27
CA THR A 55 -15.67 -9.62 -8.67
C THR A 55 -14.96 -10.81 -8.03
N GLY A 56 -13.63 -10.81 -7.95
CA GLY A 56 -12.85 -11.90 -7.35
C GLY A 56 -12.55 -11.70 -5.86
N PRO A 57 -12.20 -12.80 -5.13
CA PRO A 57 -11.79 -12.70 -3.75
C PRO A 57 -10.51 -11.84 -3.63
N ASP A 58 -10.49 -10.95 -2.65
CA ASP A 58 -9.33 -10.11 -2.40
C ASP A 58 -8.28 -10.89 -1.60
N VAL A 59 -7.19 -11.23 -2.25
CA VAL A 59 -6.06 -11.98 -1.64
C VAL A 59 -5.01 -11.06 -1.03
N ARG A 60 -5.19 -9.74 -1.13
CA ARG A 60 -4.17 -8.77 -0.70
C ARG A 60 -3.97 -8.81 0.82
N ALA A 61 -2.72 -8.70 1.20
CA ALA A 61 -2.28 -8.38 2.55
C ALA A 61 -1.21 -7.29 2.45
N TYR A 62 -1.25 -6.31 3.35
CA TYR A 62 -0.28 -5.24 3.37
C TYR A 62 0.57 -5.29 4.63
N SER A 63 1.85 -4.99 4.47
CA SER A 63 2.77 -4.75 5.57
C SER A 63 2.59 -3.32 6.07
N LEU A 64 2.08 -3.14 7.28
CA LEU A 64 1.90 -1.84 7.91
C LEU A 64 2.95 -1.59 8.99
N ASN A 65 3.56 -0.41 8.95
CA ASN A 65 4.55 0.03 9.92
C ASN A 65 3.91 0.63 11.18
N GLY A 66 4.74 0.92 12.20
CA GLY A 66 4.27 1.45 13.48
C GLY A 66 3.54 2.80 13.38
N THR A 67 3.86 3.64 12.39
CA THR A 67 3.15 4.91 12.18
C THR A 67 1.74 4.67 11.63
N ALA A 68 1.60 3.78 10.64
CA ALA A 68 0.30 3.38 10.10
C ALA A 68 -0.55 2.66 11.16
N GLN A 69 0.07 1.79 11.98
CA GLN A 69 -0.60 1.14 13.09
C GLN A 69 -1.20 2.15 14.07
N ARG A 70 -0.39 3.08 14.58
CA ARG A 70 -0.85 4.13 15.52
C ARG A 70 -1.99 4.93 14.92
N LEU A 71 -1.88 5.37 13.68
CA LEU A 71 -2.91 6.12 12.97
C LEU A 71 -4.25 5.37 12.96
N LEU A 72 -4.22 4.08 12.61
CA LEU A 72 -5.43 3.24 12.54
C LEU A 72 -5.96 2.87 13.92
N GLN A 73 -5.09 2.70 14.93
CA GLN A 73 -5.49 2.51 16.33
C GLN A 73 -6.19 3.74 16.88
N ASP A 74 -5.66 4.93 16.63
CA ASP A 74 -6.28 6.20 17.03
C ASP A 74 -7.67 6.35 16.42
N LEU A 75 -7.87 5.86 15.20
CA LEU A 75 -9.18 5.80 14.54
C LEU A 75 -10.06 4.65 15.04
N ARG A 76 -9.55 3.76 15.90
CA ARG A 76 -10.21 2.52 16.34
C ARG A 76 -10.56 1.57 15.19
N CYS A 77 -9.77 1.65 14.12
CA CYS A 77 -9.94 0.83 12.91
C CYS A 77 -8.87 -0.26 12.77
N TRP A 78 -7.93 -0.38 13.71
CA TRP A 78 -6.94 -1.44 13.71
C TRP A 78 -7.62 -2.79 13.90
N PRO A 79 -7.41 -3.78 13.00
CA PRO A 79 -8.04 -5.10 13.13
C PRO A 79 -7.45 -5.89 14.31
N ASP A 80 -8.22 -6.87 14.78
CA ASP A 80 -7.77 -7.82 15.81
C ASP A 80 -7.15 -9.04 15.15
N SER A 81 -6.42 -9.85 15.97
CA SER A 81 -5.99 -11.21 15.58
C SER A 81 -7.22 -12.07 15.22
N PRO A 82 -7.16 -12.93 14.19
CA PRO A 82 -5.99 -13.28 13.38
C PRO A 82 -5.78 -12.42 12.12
N ALA A 83 -6.56 -11.36 11.92
CA ALA A 83 -6.45 -10.50 10.75
C ALA A 83 -5.19 -9.61 10.75
N VAL A 84 -4.50 -9.55 11.87
CA VAL A 84 -3.19 -8.88 12.02
C VAL A 84 -2.18 -9.90 12.51
N THR A 85 -1.05 -9.96 11.81
CA THR A 85 0.07 -10.85 12.16
C THR A 85 1.32 -10.02 12.40
N PRO A 86 1.91 -10.04 13.60
CA PRO A 86 3.16 -9.36 13.90
C PRO A 86 4.31 -9.98 13.12
N VAL A 87 5.22 -9.15 12.63
CA VAL A 87 6.47 -9.56 11.99
C VAL A 87 7.62 -9.20 12.92
N HIS A 88 8.22 -10.22 13.52
CA HIS A 88 9.35 -10.04 14.44
C HIS A 88 10.69 -10.04 13.74
N GLN A 89 10.75 -10.69 12.57
CA GLN A 89 11.98 -10.86 11.83
C GLN A 89 11.71 -10.84 10.32
N MET A 90 12.62 -10.26 9.56
CA MET A 90 12.67 -10.36 8.09
C MET A 90 13.97 -11.03 7.68
N GLN A 91 13.87 -12.07 6.87
CA GLN A 91 15.00 -12.80 6.30
C GLN A 91 15.02 -12.61 4.79
N VAL A 92 16.14 -12.15 4.28
CA VAL A 92 16.38 -11.94 2.85
C VAL A 92 17.49 -12.88 2.41
N PHE A 93 17.18 -13.77 1.47
CA PHE A 93 18.07 -14.78 0.94
C PHE A 93 18.57 -14.33 -0.43
N GLY A 94 19.89 -14.27 -0.57
CA GLY A 94 20.56 -14.03 -1.86
C GLY A 94 20.70 -15.29 -2.68
N ASP A 95 21.04 -15.13 -3.94
CA ASP A 95 21.18 -16.20 -4.95
C ASP A 95 22.33 -17.20 -4.69
N HIS A 96 23.28 -16.87 -3.81
CA HIS A 96 24.45 -17.71 -3.48
C HIS A 96 24.62 -17.97 -1.98
N GLY A 97 23.51 -18.12 -1.24
CA GLY A 97 23.53 -18.50 0.17
C GLY A 97 23.79 -17.36 1.16
N GLY A 98 23.89 -16.11 0.71
CA GLY A 98 23.91 -14.94 1.59
C GLY A 98 22.56 -14.77 2.28
N ILE A 99 22.54 -14.59 3.61
CA ILE A 99 21.33 -14.32 4.37
C ILE A 99 21.51 -12.99 5.09
N LEU A 100 20.54 -12.09 4.90
CA LEU A 100 20.45 -10.84 5.65
C LEU A 100 19.23 -10.92 6.55
N THR A 101 19.46 -10.72 7.84
CA THR A 101 18.39 -10.80 8.85
C THR A 101 18.20 -9.46 9.53
N PHE A 102 16.94 -9.02 9.57
CA PHE A 102 16.49 -7.87 10.35
C PHE A 102 15.62 -8.36 11.50
N GLY A 103 16.01 -8.10 12.72
CA GLY A 103 15.26 -8.44 13.91
C GLY A 103 14.63 -7.21 14.57
N ALA A 104 13.43 -7.34 15.11
CA ALA A 104 12.80 -6.27 15.89
C ALA A 104 13.61 -5.93 17.13
N GLN A 105 14.17 -6.94 17.78
CA GLN A 105 15.01 -6.78 18.97
C GLN A 105 16.25 -5.90 18.73
N ASP A 106 16.85 -5.98 17.50
CA ASP A 106 17.98 -5.15 17.12
C ASP A 106 17.64 -3.65 17.09
N GLN A 107 16.35 -3.33 17.00
CA GLN A 107 15.79 -1.98 16.98
C GLN A 107 15.18 -1.57 18.33
N GLY A 108 15.23 -2.43 19.34
CA GLY A 108 14.62 -2.18 20.65
C GLY A 108 13.08 -2.20 20.62
N THR A 109 12.49 -2.93 19.67
CA THR A 109 11.03 -3.08 19.50
C THR A 109 10.64 -4.55 19.55
N SER A 110 9.36 -4.82 19.75
CA SER A 110 8.81 -6.17 19.72
C SER A 110 8.48 -6.64 18.30
N GLU A 111 8.12 -5.70 17.40
CA GLU A 111 7.77 -6.00 16.02
C GLU A 111 8.46 -5.00 15.05
N LEU A 112 8.77 -5.49 13.84
CA LEU A 112 9.23 -4.65 12.73
C LEU A 112 8.05 -3.95 12.04
N ASN A 113 7.01 -4.73 11.77
CA ASN A 113 5.77 -4.32 11.13
C ASN A 113 4.67 -5.37 11.38
N TRP A 114 3.51 -5.16 10.79
CA TRP A 114 2.37 -6.10 10.88
C TRP A 114 1.83 -6.39 9.49
N MET A 115 1.63 -7.67 9.20
CA MET A 115 0.84 -8.06 8.04
C MET A 115 -0.63 -7.94 8.38
N VAL A 116 -1.38 -7.19 7.57
CA VAL A 116 -2.79 -6.89 7.81
C VAL A 116 -3.63 -7.39 6.64
N ASP A 117 -4.69 -8.12 6.96
CA ASP A 117 -5.68 -8.59 6.01
C ASP A 117 -6.50 -7.40 5.47
N VAL A 118 -6.41 -7.16 4.16
CA VAL A 118 -7.00 -5.97 3.52
C VAL A 118 -8.53 -5.97 3.61
N PRO A 119 -9.24 -7.04 3.27
CA PRO A 119 -10.70 -7.09 3.42
C PRO A 119 -11.19 -6.75 4.82
N VAL A 120 -10.52 -7.23 5.86
CA VAL A 120 -10.91 -6.94 7.25
C VAL A 120 -10.68 -5.47 7.61
N LEU A 121 -9.54 -4.91 7.20
CA LEU A 121 -9.25 -3.49 7.41
C LEU A 121 -10.26 -2.60 6.66
N GLU A 122 -10.57 -2.91 5.41
CA GLU A 122 -11.56 -2.17 4.61
C GLU A 122 -12.95 -2.22 5.24
N ALA A 123 -13.38 -3.39 5.74
CA ALA A 123 -14.66 -3.55 6.44
C ALA A 123 -14.73 -2.71 7.73
N ARG A 124 -13.65 -2.68 8.53
CA ARG A 124 -13.60 -1.85 9.74
C ARG A 124 -13.66 -0.36 9.44
N LEU A 125 -12.92 0.10 8.44
CA LEU A 125 -12.97 1.49 8.00
C LEU A 125 -14.35 1.86 7.45
N ALA A 126 -14.97 0.98 6.67
CA ALA A 126 -16.32 1.19 6.16
C ALA A 126 -17.35 1.30 7.29
N ALA A 127 -17.29 0.41 8.28
CA ALA A 127 -18.14 0.47 9.45
C ALA A 127 -17.92 1.76 10.25
N ALA A 128 -16.67 2.18 10.48
CA ALA A 128 -16.37 3.43 11.18
C ALA A 128 -16.93 4.67 10.47
N VAL A 129 -16.85 4.72 9.14
CA VAL A 129 -17.41 5.81 8.33
C VAL A 129 -18.93 5.94 8.53
N GLN A 130 -19.67 4.84 8.60
CA GLN A 130 -21.12 4.84 8.77
C GLN A 130 -21.60 5.48 10.09
N PHE A 131 -20.76 5.47 11.12
CA PHE A 131 -21.07 6.05 12.43
C PHE A 131 -20.60 7.50 12.60
N GLN A 132 -20.04 8.12 11.55
CA GLN A 132 -19.53 9.51 11.63
C GLN A 132 -20.54 10.49 11.02
N PRO A 133 -21.20 11.34 11.83
CA PRO A 133 -22.22 12.26 11.34
C PRO A 133 -21.67 13.36 10.42
N GLN A 134 -20.36 13.60 10.42
CA GLN A 134 -19.68 14.55 9.53
C GLN A 134 -19.36 13.95 8.16
N ILE A 135 -19.56 12.64 7.95
CA ILE A 135 -19.26 11.97 6.68
C ILE A 135 -20.55 11.56 6.01
N GLU A 136 -20.78 12.05 4.81
CA GLU A 136 -21.83 11.56 3.93
C GLU A 136 -21.23 10.74 2.80
N VAL A 137 -21.66 9.48 2.68
CA VAL A 137 -21.28 8.62 1.56
C VAL A 137 -22.20 8.92 0.39
N VAL A 138 -21.63 9.33 -0.74
CA VAL A 138 -22.37 9.76 -1.92
C VAL A 138 -21.99 8.92 -3.14
N PRO A 139 -22.91 8.67 -4.09
CA PRO A 139 -22.61 7.85 -5.27
C PRO A 139 -21.84 8.62 -6.36
N SER A 140 -21.82 9.95 -6.30
CA SER A 140 -21.19 10.81 -7.30
C SER A 140 -20.54 12.03 -6.66
N PRO A 141 -19.50 12.62 -7.31
CA PRO A 141 -18.81 13.78 -6.76
C PRO A 141 -19.74 15.00 -6.57
N VAL A 142 -19.52 15.72 -5.48
CA VAL A 142 -20.21 16.97 -5.15
C VAL A 142 -19.21 18.12 -5.07
N ALA A 143 -19.69 19.33 -5.36
CA ALA A 143 -18.84 20.52 -5.29
C ALA A 143 -18.41 20.82 -3.85
N ALA A 144 -17.13 21.04 -3.64
CA ALA A 144 -16.53 21.40 -2.35
C ALA A 144 -15.32 22.34 -2.57
N PRO A 145 -14.95 23.15 -1.57
CA PRO A 145 -13.74 23.97 -1.64
C PRO A 145 -12.47 23.17 -1.93
N LEU A 146 -12.37 21.94 -1.39
CA LEU A 146 -11.26 21.03 -1.65
C LEU A 146 -11.79 19.66 -2.09
N THR A 147 -11.30 19.15 -3.22
CA THR A 147 -11.53 17.76 -3.66
C THR A 147 -10.25 16.97 -3.48
N VAL A 148 -10.29 15.87 -2.69
CA VAL A 148 -9.14 14.98 -2.53
C VAL A 148 -9.38 13.69 -3.31
N ILE A 149 -8.43 13.35 -4.19
CA ILE A 149 -8.53 12.23 -5.11
C ILE A 149 -7.74 11.05 -4.55
N CYS A 150 -8.46 10.02 -4.10
CA CYS A 150 -7.95 8.77 -3.52
C CYS A 150 -8.39 7.55 -4.35
N GLU A 151 -8.59 7.70 -5.66
CA GLU A 151 -9.15 6.69 -6.58
C GLU A 151 -8.16 5.59 -6.95
N GLY A 152 -6.96 5.60 -6.38
CA GLY A 152 -5.93 4.63 -6.71
C GLY A 152 -5.25 4.89 -8.05
N ARG A 153 -4.46 3.92 -8.50
CA ARG A 153 -3.58 4.02 -9.66
C ARG A 153 -4.31 4.36 -10.97
N ALA A 154 -5.48 3.78 -11.17
CA ALA A 154 -6.31 3.97 -12.38
C ALA A 154 -7.23 5.20 -12.29
N SER A 155 -6.89 6.21 -11.50
CA SER A 155 -7.72 7.40 -11.29
C SER A 155 -8.11 8.09 -12.61
N GLN A 156 -9.40 8.07 -12.91
CA GLN A 156 -9.97 8.78 -14.06
C GLN A 156 -9.99 10.28 -13.81
N THR A 157 -10.32 10.71 -12.61
CA THR A 157 -10.33 12.14 -12.23
C THR A 157 -8.97 12.78 -12.43
N ARG A 158 -7.87 12.10 -12.06
CA ARG A 158 -6.53 12.62 -12.32
C ARG A 158 -6.32 12.89 -13.83
N ALA A 159 -6.74 11.95 -14.69
CA ALA A 159 -6.65 12.11 -16.13
C ALA A 159 -7.53 13.25 -16.66
N GLU A 160 -8.78 13.36 -16.20
CA GLU A 160 -9.71 14.45 -16.54
C GLU A 160 -9.18 15.84 -16.15
N LEU A 161 -8.43 15.92 -15.05
CA LEU A 161 -7.76 17.14 -14.61
C LEU A 161 -6.48 17.48 -15.40
N GLY A 162 -6.15 16.69 -16.42
CA GLY A 162 -4.94 16.86 -17.22
C GLY A 162 -3.65 16.73 -16.42
N VAL A 163 -3.66 15.95 -15.35
CA VAL A 163 -2.46 15.65 -14.55
C VAL A 163 -1.72 14.48 -15.18
N GLY A 164 -0.52 14.73 -15.69
CA GLY A 164 0.35 13.69 -16.23
C GLY A 164 0.69 12.64 -15.16
N PHE A 165 0.86 11.40 -15.60
CA PHE A 165 1.25 10.28 -14.74
C PHE A 165 2.42 9.56 -15.39
N ASP A 166 3.64 9.86 -14.93
CA ASP A 166 4.85 9.28 -15.45
C ASP A 166 4.97 7.85 -14.96
N ILE A 167 4.86 6.89 -15.86
CA ILE A 167 4.89 5.47 -15.57
C ILE A 167 6.22 4.88 -16.06
N THR A 168 6.97 4.30 -15.14
CA THR A 168 8.12 3.44 -15.44
C THR A 168 7.69 2.00 -15.19
N ALA A 169 7.49 1.25 -16.27
CA ALA A 169 7.18 -0.17 -16.18
C ALA A 169 8.45 -0.95 -15.82
N TYR A 170 8.33 -1.87 -14.87
CA TYR A 170 9.35 -2.89 -14.66
C TYR A 170 9.06 -4.08 -15.57
N GLU A 171 10.11 -4.75 -16.05
CA GLU A 171 9.94 -6.00 -16.79
C GLU A 171 9.55 -7.17 -15.85
N GLN A 172 8.60 -6.91 -14.95
CA GLN A 172 8.13 -7.87 -13.96
C GLN A 172 6.63 -7.74 -13.72
N HIS A 173 5.98 -8.87 -13.47
CA HIS A 173 4.63 -8.97 -12.93
C HIS A 173 4.67 -9.63 -11.56
N ALA A 174 3.82 -9.20 -10.64
CA ALA A 174 3.61 -9.87 -9.37
C ALA A 174 2.48 -10.90 -9.51
N ILE A 175 2.77 -12.15 -9.14
CA ILE A 175 1.78 -13.19 -8.89
C ILE A 175 1.57 -13.24 -7.37
N ALA A 176 0.32 -13.17 -6.92
CA ALA A 176 -0.02 -13.29 -5.52
C ALA A 176 -1.10 -14.33 -5.28
N THR A 177 -1.02 -14.98 -4.13
CA THR A 177 -2.03 -15.88 -3.60
C THR A 177 -1.85 -16.04 -2.11
N ARG A 178 -2.73 -16.81 -1.46
CA ARG A 178 -2.57 -17.26 -0.07
C ARG A 178 -2.27 -18.74 -0.05
N LEU A 179 -1.42 -19.13 0.89
CA LEU A 179 -0.92 -20.50 1.01
C LEU A 179 -1.05 -20.97 2.47
N ARG A 180 -1.35 -22.24 2.61
CA ARG A 180 -1.22 -22.97 3.87
C ARG A 180 0.07 -23.79 3.85
N CYS A 181 0.90 -23.65 4.88
CA CYS A 181 2.22 -24.25 5.00
C CYS A 181 2.22 -25.38 6.01
N GLU A 182 3.06 -26.41 5.80
CA GLU A 182 3.28 -27.51 6.73
C GLU A 182 3.92 -27.02 8.04
N ARG A 183 4.87 -26.10 7.93
CA ARG A 183 5.57 -25.52 9.09
C ARG A 183 5.05 -24.13 9.40
N PRO A 184 4.94 -23.75 10.68
CA PRO A 184 4.51 -22.41 11.05
C PRO A 184 5.54 -21.35 10.61
N HIS A 185 5.04 -20.18 10.22
CA HIS A 185 5.90 -19.06 9.79
C HIS A 185 6.69 -18.41 10.95
N GLY A 186 6.22 -18.55 12.22
CA GLY A 186 6.88 -18.01 13.41
C GLY A 186 7.06 -16.49 13.43
N GLY A 187 6.17 -15.72 12.77
CA GLY A 187 6.28 -14.27 12.68
C GLY A 187 7.46 -13.78 11.81
N VAL A 188 7.98 -14.62 10.91
CA VAL A 188 9.13 -14.31 10.06
C VAL A 188 8.67 -14.06 8.62
N ALA A 189 8.89 -12.86 8.11
CA ALA A 189 8.77 -12.56 6.69
C ALA A 189 10.03 -13.05 5.96
N ARG A 190 9.85 -13.77 4.87
CA ARG A 190 10.97 -14.36 4.10
C ARG A 190 10.93 -13.89 2.67
N GLN A 191 12.07 -13.49 2.14
CA GLN A 191 12.22 -13.03 0.75
C GLN A 191 13.44 -13.68 0.12
N TRP A 192 13.27 -14.21 -1.09
CA TRP A 192 14.34 -14.79 -1.89
C TRP A 192 14.54 -13.97 -3.16
N PHE A 193 15.80 -13.71 -3.46
CA PHE A 193 16.22 -13.30 -4.80
C PHE A 193 16.61 -14.56 -5.54
N THR A 194 15.87 -14.89 -6.59
CA THR A 194 16.04 -16.11 -7.39
C THR A 194 16.22 -15.77 -8.87
N TRP A 195 16.46 -16.78 -9.69
CA TRP A 195 16.61 -16.64 -11.13
C TRP A 195 15.68 -17.65 -11.82
N GLY A 196 14.76 -17.14 -12.62
CA GLY A 196 13.82 -17.97 -13.38
C GLY A 196 14.18 -18.07 -14.85
N GLN A 197 14.03 -19.26 -15.41
CA GLN A 197 14.15 -19.46 -16.86
C GLN A 197 12.95 -18.81 -17.56
N VAL A 198 13.25 -17.99 -18.57
CA VAL A 198 12.23 -17.26 -19.33
C VAL A 198 12.12 -17.88 -20.73
N PRO A 199 10.91 -18.26 -21.16
CA PRO A 199 10.69 -18.82 -22.51
C PRO A 199 11.28 -17.90 -23.59
N GLY A 200 12.10 -18.47 -24.49
CA GLY A 200 12.71 -17.75 -25.60
C GLY A 200 13.90 -16.88 -25.24
N ARG A 201 14.37 -16.89 -23.99
CA ARG A 201 15.62 -16.23 -23.57
C ARG A 201 16.67 -17.29 -23.18
N SER A 202 17.94 -17.04 -23.53
CA SER A 202 19.05 -17.90 -23.15
C SER A 202 19.48 -17.73 -21.69
N GLU A 203 19.24 -16.56 -21.11
CA GLU A 203 19.62 -16.21 -19.75
C GLU A 203 18.41 -16.19 -18.82
N ALA A 204 18.61 -16.75 -17.63
CA ALA A 204 17.63 -16.63 -16.55
C ALA A 204 17.47 -15.16 -16.12
N GLN A 205 16.26 -14.78 -15.71
CA GLN A 205 15.94 -13.43 -15.26
C GLN A 205 15.76 -13.41 -13.75
N ALA A 206 16.12 -12.28 -13.14
CA ALA A 206 15.97 -12.08 -11.70
C ALA A 206 14.50 -12.09 -11.29
N GLU A 207 14.19 -12.81 -10.24
CA GLU A 207 12.88 -12.93 -9.61
C GLU A 207 12.96 -12.62 -8.13
N ILE A 208 11.85 -12.14 -7.56
CA ILE A 208 11.74 -11.87 -6.13
C ILE A 208 10.53 -12.63 -5.61
N LEU A 209 10.76 -13.55 -4.71
CA LEU A 209 9.72 -14.35 -4.05
C LEU A 209 9.65 -13.93 -2.59
N ALA A 210 8.46 -13.56 -2.10
CA ALA A 210 8.22 -13.24 -0.71
C ALA A 210 7.11 -14.11 -0.12
N LEU A 211 7.37 -14.68 1.04
CA LEU A 211 6.39 -15.34 1.90
C LEU A 211 6.18 -14.49 3.15
N LEU A 212 4.98 -13.94 3.29
CA LEU A 212 4.62 -12.98 4.31
C LEU A 212 3.64 -13.63 5.30
N PRO A 213 3.90 -13.60 6.62
CA PRO A 213 3.11 -14.31 7.63
C PRO A 213 1.67 -13.77 7.72
N LEU A 214 0.68 -14.68 7.78
CA LEU A 214 -0.74 -14.39 7.96
C LEU A 214 -1.35 -15.29 9.04
N GLY A 215 -2.59 -15.02 9.43
CA GLY A 215 -3.37 -15.88 10.32
C GLY A 215 -2.99 -15.77 11.79
N GLY A 216 -2.32 -14.68 12.20
CA GLY A 216 -1.89 -14.45 13.57
C GLY A 216 -0.52 -15.06 13.90
N GLU A 217 -0.09 -14.90 15.14
CA GLU A 217 1.21 -15.34 15.61
C GLU A 217 1.36 -16.88 15.56
N GLY A 218 2.49 -17.37 15.03
CA GLY A 218 2.78 -18.79 14.92
C GLY A 218 1.91 -19.58 13.94
N GLY A 219 1.10 -18.90 13.11
CA GLY A 219 0.18 -19.51 12.15
C GLY A 219 0.87 -20.20 10.97
N HIS A 220 0.07 -20.96 10.23
CA HIS A 220 0.51 -21.73 9.08
C HIS A 220 0.11 -21.08 7.75
N GLU A 221 -0.46 -19.88 7.77
CA GLU A 221 -0.88 -19.17 6.56
C GLU A 221 0.12 -18.10 6.17
N VAL A 222 0.39 -17.97 4.88
CA VAL A 222 1.24 -16.91 4.33
C VAL A 222 0.61 -16.30 3.09
N ALA A 223 0.88 -15.01 2.86
CA ALA A 223 0.69 -14.41 1.56
C ALA A 223 1.94 -14.61 0.72
N LEU A 224 1.75 -15.05 -0.52
CA LEU A 224 2.79 -15.08 -1.54
C LEU A 224 2.76 -13.79 -2.36
N VAL A 225 3.92 -13.23 -2.61
CA VAL A 225 4.15 -12.26 -3.70
C VAL A 225 5.38 -12.74 -4.47
N TRP A 226 5.19 -13.13 -5.74
CA TRP A 226 6.25 -13.60 -6.60
C TRP A 226 6.37 -12.71 -7.83
N SER A 227 7.42 -11.90 -7.85
CA SER A 227 7.74 -11.00 -8.96
C SER A 227 8.54 -11.75 -10.00
N VAL A 228 7.96 -11.95 -11.19
CA VAL A 228 8.52 -12.75 -12.28
C VAL A 228 8.50 -11.96 -13.60
N HIS A 229 9.34 -12.37 -14.55
CA HIS A 229 9.29 -11.82 -15.91
C HIS A 229 7.92 -12.07 -16.58
N PRO A 230 7.35 -11.12 -17.35
CA PRO A 230 6.02 -11.25 -17.96
C PRO A 230 5.82 -12.52 -18.79
N LEU A 231 6.84 -13.00 -19.49
CA LEU A 231 6.79 -14.22 -20.29
C LEU A 231 6.69 -15.53 -19.46
N ARG A 232 7.01 -15.47 -18.14
CA ARG A 232 6.77 -16.60 -17.23
C ARG A 232 5.36 -16.69 -16.68
N VAL A 233 4.64 -15.58 -16.70
CA VAL A 233 3.29 -15.50 -16.12
C VAL A 233 2.32 -16.55 -16.72
N PRO A 234 2.23 -16.72 -18.07
CA PRO A 234 1.33 -17.72 -18.63
C PRO A 234 1.63 -19.14 -18.15
N HIS A 235 2.91 -19.51 -18.01
CA HIS A 235 3.31 -20.80 -17.47
C HIS A 235 2.81 -20.95 -16.03
N LEU A 236 3.23 -20.05 -15.12
CA LEU A 236 2.90 -20.14 -13.69
C LEU A 236 1.39 -20.05 -13.41
N MET A 237 0.64 -19.27 -14.21
CA MET A 237 -0.80 -19.17 -14.06
C MET A 237 -1.54 -20.38 -14.66
N GLY A 238 -0.93 -21.08 -15.61
CA GLY A 238 -1.50 -22.29 -16.25
C GLY A 238 -1.26 -23.58 -15.48
N LEU A 239 -0.36 -23.62 -14.51
CA LEU A 239 -0.09 -24.78 -13.67
C LEU A 239 -1.30 -25.18 -12.84
N SER A 240 -1.43 -26.48 -12.52
CA SER A 240 -2.33 -26.93 -11.45
C SER A 240 -1.94 -26.29 -10.10
N ALA A 241 -2.82 -26.35 -9.10
CA ALA A 241 -2.49 -25.87 -7.77
C ALA A 241 -1.28 -26.61 -7.16
N GLU A 242 -1.21 -27.92 -7.41
CA GLU A 242 -0.15 -28.81 -6.90
C GLU A 242 1.19 -28.54 -7.58
N ASP A 243 1.20 -28.41 -8.92
CA ASP A 243 2.42 -28.13 -9.69
C ASP A 243 2.97 -26.74 -9.35
N PHE A 244 2.07 -25.75 -9.21
CA PHE A 244 2.48 -24.40 -8.76
C PHE A 244 3.10 -24.42 -7.37
N ALA A 245 2.48 -25.14 -6.42
CA ALA A 245 3.02 -25.27 -5.06
C ALA A 245 4.37 -26.01 -5.05
N SER A 246 4.54 -27.00 -5.94
CA SER A 246 5.82 -27.70 -6.10
C SER A 246 6.92 -26.79 -6.65
N GLU A 247 6.65 -26.03 -7.73
CA GLU A 247 7.62 -25.08 -8.31
C GLU A 247 7.97 -23.97 -7.32
N LEU A 248 6.98 -23.45 -6.59
CA LEU A 248 7.16 -22.49 -5.51
C LEU A 248 8.03 -23.06 -4.39
N GLY A 249 7.77 -24.31 -3.96
CA GLY A 249 8.55 -25.01 -2.93
C GLY A 249 10.02 -25.10 -3.30
N GLN A 250 10.32 -25.44 -4.56
CA GLN A 250 11.70 -25.45 -5.07
C GLN A 250 12.31 -24.05 -5.01
N ALA A 251 11.59 -23.01 -5.46
CA ALA A 251 12.09 -21.64 -5.49
C ALA A 251 12.41 -21.07 -4.10
N CYS A 252 11.68 -21.52 -3.05
CA CYS A 252 11.93 -21.10 -1.66
C CYS A 252 12.64 -22.19 -0.81
N HIS A 253 13.25 -23.20 -1.46
CA HIS A 253 14.00 -24.30 -0.82
C HIS A 253 13.20 -25.01 0.28
N MET A 254 11.91 -25.22 0.08
CA MET A 254 10.99 -25.88 1.05
C MET A 254 11.06 -25.27 2.46
N ALA A 255 11.33 -23.97 2.59
CA ALA A 255 11.58 -23.31 3.87
C ALA A 255 10.43 -23.48 4.89
N LEU A 256 9.18 -23.53 4.41
CA LEU A 256 7.98 -23.77 5.24
C LEU A 256 7.35 -25.16 5.02
N GLY A 257 8.12 -26.13 4.49
CA GLY A 257 7.63 -27.47 4.16
C GLY A 257 6.70 -27.47 2.95
N HIS A 258 5.81 -28.45 2.90
CA HIS A 258 4.79 -28.52 1.86
C HIS A 258 3.81 -27.35 1.99
N MET A 259 3.40 -26.83 0.83
CA MET A 259 2.47 -25.70 0.75
C MET A 259 1.29 -26.07 -0.15
N THR A 260 0.10 -25.58 0.22
CA THR A 260 -1.12 -25.71 -0.59
C THR A 260 -1.75 -24.34 -0.79
N LEU A 261 -2.34 -24.12 -1.97
CA LEU A 261 -3.05 -22.87 -2.24
C LEU A 261 -4.34 -22.82 -1.42
N SER A 262 -4.55 -21.73 -0.69
CA SER A 262 -5.81 -21.44 0.02
C SER A 262 -6.65 -20.36 -0.66
N ALA A 263 -6.15 -19.77 -1.76
CA ALA A 263 -6.86 -18.80 -2.57
C ALA A 263 -6.44 -18.90 -4.06
N GLU A 264 -7.23 -18.30 -4.93
CA GLU A 264 -6.89 -18.17 -6.35
C GLU A 264 -5.65 -17.29 -6.54
N ARG A 265 -4.94 -17.50 -7.64
CA ARG A 265 -3.79 -16.69 -8.02
C ARG A 265 -4.26 -15.43 -8.73
N ALA A 266 -3.74 -14.28 -8.31
CA ALA A 266 -3.93 -13.00 -8.97
C ALA A 266 -2.62 -12.50 -9.57
N VAL A 267 -2.69 -11.73 -10.67
CA VAL A 267 -1.49 -11.18 -11.33
C VAL A 267 -1.71 -9.74 -11.73
N TRP A 268 -0.68 -8.91 -11.56
CA TRP A 268 -0.66 -7.52 -12.02
C TRP A 268 0.75 -7.06 -12.40
N PRO A 269 0.85 -6.11 -13.36
CA PRO A 269 2.15 -5.55 -13.73
C PRO A 269 2.74 -4.72 -12.61
N LEU A 270 4.05 -4.81 -12.43
CA LEU A 270 4.81 -3.96 -11.52
C LEU A 270 5.24 -2.69 -12.23
N GLN A 271 5.00 -1.56 -11.61
CA GLN A 271 5.35 -0.26 -12.17
C GLN A 271 5.58 0.76 -11.06
N LEU A 272 6.49 1.68 -11.31
CA LEU A 272 6.62 2.93 -10.60
C LEU A 272 5.80 3.97 -11.37
N ALA A 273 5.00 4.75 -10.68
CA ALA A 273 4.30 5.83 -11.32
C ALA A 273 4.20 7.05 -10.41
N ARG A 274 4.22 8.24 -11.00
CA ARG A 274 4.16 9.50 -10.28
C ARG A 274 3.35 10.53 -11.04
N ALA A 275 2.45 11.22 -10.33
CA ALA A 275 1.75 12.37 -10.86
C ALA A 275 2.71 13.57 -11.02
N SER A 276 2.58 14.28 -12.14
CA SER A 276 3.41 15.45 -12.45
C SER A 276 3.17 16.62 -11.48
N ARG A 277 2.00 16.69 -10.90
CA ARG A 277 1.60 17.62 -9.83
C ARG A 277 0.57 16.95 -8.93
N TRP A 278 0.58 17.28 -7.64
CA TRP A 278 -0.34 16.66 -6.67
C TRP A 278 -1.47 17.59 -6.24
N ILE A 279 -1.39 18.85 -6.60
CA ILE A 279 -2.40 19.87 -6.30
C ILE A 279 -2.69 20.74 -7.52
N GLY A 280 -3.80 21.43 -7.49
CA GLY A 280 -4.18 22.42 -8.51
C GLY A 280 -5.58 22.96 -8.30
N ASP A 281 -5.95 23.92 -9.14
CA ASP A 281 -7.31 24.44 -9.17
C ASP A 281 -8.23 23.48 -9.94
N MET A 282 -9.49 23.40 -9.53
CA MET A 282 -10.52 22.68 -10.29
C MET A 282 -10.86 23.45 -11.58
N PRO A 283 -11.15 22.76 -12.69
CA PRO A 283 -11.47 23.41 -13.94
C PRO A 283 -12.61 24.44 -13.82
N GLY A 284 -12.39 25.61 -14.39
CA GLY A 284 -13.41 26.68 -14.43
C GLY A 284 -13.56 27.49 -13.16
N THR A 285 -12.77 27.24 -12.10
CA THR A 285 -12.90 28.00 -10.84
C THR A 285 -11.58 28.08 -10.07
N THR A 286 -11.32 29.24 -9.46
CA THR A 286 -10.21 29.44 -8.52
C THR A 286 -10.64 29.30 -7.05
N LYS A 287 -11.92 29.03 -6.80
CA LYS A 287 -12.48 28.85 -5.45
C LYS A 287 -12.57 27.39 -5.02
N GLN A 288 -12.12 26.48 -5.87
CA GLN A 288 -12.06 25.06 -5.62
C GLN A 288 -10.72 24.52 -6.07
N ALA A 289 -10.11 23.69 -5.25
CA ALA A 289 -8.82 23.06 -5.53
C ALA A 289 -8.95 21.54 -5.43
N PHE A 290 -7.96 20.85 -6.02
CA PHE A 290 -7.79 19.42 -5.81
C PHE A 290 -6.45 19.09 -5.14
N ALA A 291 -6.41 17.94 -4.47
CA ALA A 291 -5.20 17.29 -4.03
C ALA A 291 -5.27 15.80 -4.37
N LEU A 292 -4.13 15.18 -4.70
CA LEU A 292 -4.00 13.75 -4.93
C LEU A 292 -3.40 13.09 -3.68
N ALA A 293 -3.84 11.88 -3.32
CA ALA A 293 -3.27 11.09 -2.23
C ALA A 293 -3.25 9.59 -2.56
N GLY A 294 -2.30 8.87 -2.00
CA GLY A 294 -2.09 7.43 -2.24
C GLY A 294 -1.73 7.14 -3.70
N ASP A 295 -2.14 5.99 -4.21
CA ASP A 295 -1.79 5.53 -5.55
C ASP A 295 -2.29 6.45 -6.68
N ALA A 296 -3.20 7.39 -6.39
CA ALA A 296 -3.59 8.43 -7.34
C ALA A 296 -2.46 9.45 -7.57
N ALA A 297 -1.63 9.71 -6.57
CA ALA A 297 -0.48 10.60 -6.63
C ALA A 297 0.81 9.87 -7.02
N HIS A 298 1.00 8.65 -6.51
CA HIS A 298 2.21 7.85 -6.72
C HIS A 298 1.90 6.36 -6.54
N ALA A 299 2.44 5.53 -7.40
CA ALA A 299 2.45 4.08 -7.22
C ALA A 299 3.90 3.61 -7.12
N MET A 300 4.20 2.86 -6.08
CA MET A 300 5.56 2.36 -5.81
C MET A 300 5.66 0.87 -6.11
N HIS A 301 6.88 0.40 -6.39
CA HIS A 301 7.15 -1.02 -6.47
C HIS A 301 6.79 -1.70 -5.13
N PRO A 302 6.08 -2.83 -5.12
CA PRO A 302 5.62 -3.50 -3.90
C PRO A 302 6.73 -4.21 -3.12
N LEU A 303 7.99 -3.81 -3.28
CA LEU A 303 9.08 -4.30 -2.42
C LEU A 303 8.67 -4.09 -0.96
N ALA A 304 8.44 -5.20 -0.25
CA ALA A 304 8.00 -5.26 1.14
C ALA A 304 6.58 -4.70 1.45
N GLY A 305 5.68 -4.56 0.46
CA GLY A 305 4.26 -4.21 0.71
C GLY A 305 4.03 -2.79 1.27
N GLN A 306 4.94 -1.85 1.05
CA GLN A 306 4.93 -0.53 1.71
C GLN A 306 4.02 0.52 1.05
N GLY A 307 3.41 0.26 -0.10
CA GLY A 307 2.61 1.26 -0.83
C GLY A 307 1.51 1.90 0.03
N LEU A 308 0.81 1.12 0.83
CA LEU A 308 -0.24 1.63 1.71
C LEU A 308 0.31 2.55 2.82
N ASN A 309 1.48 2.26 3.38
CA ASN A 309 2.11 3.13 4.39
C ASN A 309 2.35 4.54 3.86
N VAL A 310 2.79 4.65 2.60
CA VAL A 310 3.02 5.95 1.96
C VAL A 310 1.69 6.68 1.73
N GLY A 311 0.64 5.98 1.29
CA GLY A 311 -0.69 6.56 1.13
C GLY A 311 -1.32 7.01 2.46
N LEU A 312 -1.10 6.28 3.55
CA LEU A 312 -1.53 6.67 4.90
C LEU A 312 -0.73 7.88 5.42
N ALA A 313 0.56 7.96 5.10
CA ALA A 313 1.37 9.13 5.40
C ALA A 313 0.93 10.38 4.62
N ASP A 314 0.45 10.22 3.37
CA ASP A 314 -0.12 11.33 2.61
C ASP A 314 -1.32 11.94 3.32
N VAL A 315 -2.26 11.10 3.74
CA VAL A 315 -3.48 11.61 4.39
C VAL A 315 -3.19 12.20 5.77
N ALA A 316 -2.25 11.62 6.52
CA ALA A 316 -1.80 12.18 7.79
C ALA A 316 -1.19 13.58 7.61
N GLU A 317 -0.31 13.75 6.61
CA GLU A 317 0.32 15.02 6.31
C GLU A 317 -0.69 16.06 5.80
N LEU A 318 -1.63 15.67 4.92
CA LEU A 318 -2.68 16.58 4.47
C LEU A 318 -3.52 17.10 5.63
N VAL A 319 -3.91 16.22 6.54
CA VAL A 319 -4.66 16.60 7.75
C VAL A 319 -3.82 17.52 8.64
N ARG A 320 -2.55 17.20 8.87
CA ARG A 320 -1.62 18.05 9.64
C ARG A 320 -1.52 19.46 9.04
N VAL A 321 -1.41 19.56 7.73
CA VAL A 321 -1.36 20.87 7.03
C VAL A 321 -2.69 21.62 7.18
N ILE A 322 -3.83 20.94 7.12
CA ILE A 322 -5.15 21.54 7.32
C ILE A 322 -5.32 22.02 8.78
N GLN A 323 -4.90 21.24 9.76
CA GLN A 323 -4.93 21.62 11.19
C GLN A 323 -4.08 22.87 11.48
N ALA A 324 -2.90 22.93 10.87
CA ALA A 324 -1.96 24.04 11.06
C ALA A 324 -2.30 25.30 10.24
N LYS A 325 -3.42 25.32 9.51
CA LYS A 325 -3.83 26.48 8.73
C LYS A 325 -4.28 27.65 9.61
N GLU A 326 -3.98 28.84 9.18
CA GLU A 326 -4.53 30.05 9.80
C GLU A 326 -6.08 30.06 9.63
N PHE A 327 -6.83 30.51 10.65
CA PHE A 327 -8.31 30.43 10.68
C PHE A 327 -8.98 31.12 9.48
N TRP A 328 -8.39 32.19 8.93
CA TRP A 328 -8.88 32.94 7.78
C TRP A 328 -8.54 32.31 6.43
N ARG A 329 -7.64 31.33 6.38
CA ARG A 329 -7.17 30.71 5.15
C ARG A 329 -8.18 29.64 4.68
N PRO A 330 -8.68 29.71 3.43
CA PRO A 330 -9.59 28.71 2.91
C PRO A 330 -8.87 27.40 2.58
N LEU A 331 -9.63 26.29 2.53
CA LEU A 331 -9.10 24.95 2.22
C LEU A 331 -8.53 24.82 0.81
N HIS A 332 -9.01 25.63 -0.14
CA HIS A 332 -8.51 25.66 -1.52
C HIS A 332 -7.28 26.56 -1.71
N ASP A 333 -6.70 27.12 -0.66
CA ASP A 333 -5.54 27.99 -0.77
C ASP A 333 -4.33 27.22 -1.31
N SER A 334 -3.78 27.67 -2.45
CA SER A 334 -2.68 26.99 -3.12
C SER A 334 -1.39 26.98 -2.31
N LYS A 335 -1.14 27.99 -1.46
CA LYS A 335 0.04 28.03 -0.58
C LYS A 335 -0.06 27.01 0.54
N LEU A 336 -1.28 26.78 1.05
CA LEU A 336 -1.57 25.73 2.02
C LEU A 336 -1.28 24.35 1.42
N LEU A 337 -1.89 24.06 0.26
CA LEU A 337 -1.76 22.76 -0.40
C LEU A 337 -0.33 22.47 -0.89
N ARG A 338 0.43 23.51 -1.28
CA ARG A 338 1.86 23.35 -1.63
C ARG A 338 2.73 22.90 -0.46
N ARG A 339 2.35 23.16 0.80
CA ARG A 339 3.08 22.64 1.97
C ARG A 339 2.94 21.10 1.99
N TYR A 340 1.73 20.59 1.77
CA TYR A 340 1.45 19.15 1.64
C TYR A 340 2.26 18.54 0.49
N GLU A 341 2.11 19.07 -0.73
CA GLU A 341 2.77 18.56 -1.92
C GLU A 341 4.29 18.44 -1.74
N ARG A 342 4.94 19.51 -1.26
CA ARG A 342 6.40 19.55 -1.07
C ARG A 342 6.87 18.52 -0.04
N ALA A 343 6.20 18.44 1.10
CA ALA A 343 6.55 17.49 2.15
C ALA A 343 6.49 16.06 1.61
N ARG A 344 5.37 15.71 0.97
CA ARG A 344 5.15 14.35 0.49
C ARG A 344 6.03 13.98 -0.71
N GLN A 345 6.24 14.91 -1.65
CA GLN A 345 7.13 14.64 -2.78
C GLN A 345 8.58 14.40 -2.32
N ALA A 346 9.07 15.13 -1.32
CA ALA A 346 10.41 14.92 -0.78
C ALA A 346 10.56 13.50 -0.18
N ASP A 347 9.59 13.06 0.63
CA ASP A 347 9.60 11.74 1.26
C ASP A 347 9.50 10.60 0.23
N VAL A 348 8.59 10.73 -0.74
CA VAL A 348 8.40 9.73 -1.81
C VAL A 348 9.65 9.65 -2.72
N GLN A 349 10.32 10.77 -2.99
CA GLN A 349 11.57 10.79 -3.75
C GLN A 349 12.69 10.08 -3.01
N ALA A 350 12.87 10.38 -1.74
CA ALA A 350 13.90 9.74 -0.92
C ALA A 350 13.70 8.22 -0.86
N MET A 351 12.46 7.76 -0.64
CA MET A 351 12.12 6.34 -0.61
C MET A 351 12.31 5.68 -1.99
N GLY A 352 11.93 6.35 -3.08
CA GLY A 352 12.10 5.87 -4.45
C GLY A 352 13.56 5.62 -4.80
N LEU A 353 14.47 6.53 -4.44
CA LEU A 353 15.91 6.37 -4.68
C LEU A 353 16.49 5.13 -3.99
N VAL A 354 16.06 4.86 -2.76
CA VAL A 354 16.51 3.67 -2.00
C VAL A 354 15.98 2.40 -2.66
N THR A 355 14.71 2.37 -3.02
CA THR A 355 14.05 1.20 -3.62
C THR A 355 14.62 0.88 -5.00
N ASP A 356 14.79 1.91 -5.86
CA ASP A 356 15.39 1.77 -7.20
C ASP A 356 16.86 1.34 -7.12
N GLY A 357 17.60 1.89 -6.17
CA GLY A 357 19.01 1.52 -5.94
C GLY A 357 19.15 0.04 -5.58
N LEU A 358 18.35 -0.45 -4.66
CA LEU A 358 18.30 -1.86 -4.28
C LEU A 358 17.90 -2.74 -5.46
N GLN A 359 16.81 -2.39 -6.16
CA GLN A 359 16.34 -3.18 -7.29
C GLN A 359 17.38 -3.27 -8.41
N ARG A 360 18.03 -2.15 -8.78
CA ARG A 360 19.11 -2.16 -9.80
C ARG A 360 20.28 -3.02 -9.37
N LEU A 361 20.67 -2.99 -8.10
CA LEU A 361 21.73 -3.82 -7.57
C LEU A 361 21.41 -5.32 -7.70
N PHE A 362 20.15 -5.70 -7.42
CA PHE A 362 19.72 -7.10 -7.49
C PHE A 362 19.31 -7.58 -8.88
N ALA A 363 18.96 -6.68 -9.81
CA ALA A 363 18.56 -7.02 -11.17
C ALA A 363 19.75 -7.25 -12.14
N GLN A 364 20.98 -6.83 -11.79
CA GLN A 364 22.13 -6.94 -12.70
C GLN A 364 22.72 -8.36 -12.72
N PRO A 365 22.79 -9.03 -13.88
CA PRO A 365 23.43 -10.34 -14.01
C PRO A 365 24.96 -10.20 -14.00
N GLY A 366 25.65 -11.32 -13.67
CA GLY A 366 27.10 -11.47 -13.81
C GLY A 366 27.87 -11.54 -12.49
N PRO A 367 29.08 -12.19 -12.54
CA PRO A 367 29.84 -12.56 -11.34
C PRO A 367 30.35 -11.34 -10.54
N VAL A 368 30.62 -10.23 -11.22
CA VAL A 368 31.06 -8.99 -10.54
C VAL A 368 29.92 -8.43 -9.67
N TRP A 369 28.70 -8.38 -10.19
CA TRP A 369 27.54 -7.92 -9.46
C TRP A 369 27.11 -8.88 -8.37
N GLN A 370 27.26 -10.19 -8.59
CA GLN A 370 27.04 -11.24 -7.58
C GLN A 370 27.98 -11.07 -6.39
N ASN A 371 29.27 -10.88 -6.66
CA ASN A 371 30.26 -10.63 -5.61
C ASN A 371 29.98 -9.31 -4.88
N LEU A 372 29.57 -8.27 -5.60
CA LEU A 372 29.23 -6.98 -5.00
C LEU A 372 27.97 -7.09 -4.12
N ARG A 373 26.95 -7.86 -4.53
CA ARG A 373 25.76 -8.16 -3.71
C ARG A 373 26.14 -8.91 -2.44
N ASN A 374 26.90 -10.00 -2.57
CA ASN A 374 27.31 -10.81 -1.42
C ASN A 374 28.19 -10.02 -0.45
N TRP A 375 29.18 -9.28 -0.98
CA TRP A 375 30.03 -8.40 -0.17
C TRP A 375 29.22 -7.23 0.43
N GLY A 376 28.31 -6.64 -0.36
CA GLY A 376 27.40 -5.59 0.09
C GLY A 376 26.45 -6.07 1.18
N MET A 377 25.85 -7.25 1.04
CA MET A 377 24.98 -7.85 2.07
C MET A 377 25.78 -8.15 3.34
N TRP A 378 26.97 -8.73 3.22
CA TRP A 378 27.84 -9.02 4.36
C TRP A 378 28.35 -7.75 5.06
N GLY A 379 28.77 -6.75 4.30
CA GLY A 379 29.20 -5.46 4.81
C GLY A 379 28.04 -4.66 5.43
N PHE A 380 26.86 -4.73 4.81
CA PHE A 380 25.65 -4.09 5.32
C PHE A 380 25.15 -4.76 6.62
N ASP A 381 25.17 -6.08 6.69
CA ASP A 381 24.80 -6.79 7.93
C ASP A 381 25.69 -6.41 9.11
N ARG A 382 26.97 -6.11 8.84
CA ARG A 382 27.94 -5.64 9.84
C ARG A 382 27.98 -4.13 10.05
N SER A 383 27.32 -3.35 9.19
CA SER A 383 27.36 -1.87 9.23
C SER A 383 26.50 -1.23 10.33
N GLY A 384 26.05 -1.99 11.33
CA GLY A 384 25.25 -1.54 12.48
C GLY A 384 24.45 -0.23 12.29
N PRO A 385 25.11 0.96 12.21
CA PRO A 385 24.43 2.25 12.08
C PRO A 385 23.59 2.40 10.80
N LEU A 386 24.11 1.97 9.64
CA LEU A 386 23.40 2.10 8.37
C LEU A 386 22.21 1.13 8.28
N LYS A 387 22.40 -0.11 8.73
CA LYS A 387 21.34 -1.12 8.85
C LYS A 387 20.24 -0.60 9.77
N ASN A 388 20.57 -0.08 10.93
CA ASN A 388 19.62 0.47 11.89
C ASN A 388 18.86 1.68 11.32
N TRP A 389 19.54 2.59 10.63
CA TRP A 389 18.90 3.74 10.00
C TRP A 389 17.88 3.29 8.93
N MET A 390 18.25 2.38 8.02
CA MET A 390 17.34 1.87 7.00
C MET A 390 16.15 1.12 7.60
N THR A 391 16.38 0.33 8.65
CA THR A 391 15.31 -0.39 9.35
C THR A 391 14.34 0.60 10.01
N ARG A 392 14.82 1.65 10.66
CA ARG A 392 13.96 2.71 11.25
C ARG A 392 13.13 3.43 10.21
N GLN A 393 13.71 3.74 9.05
CA GLN A 393 12.97 4.33 7.92
C GLN A 393 11.83 3.40 7.46
N ALA A 394 12.11 2.10 7.30
CA ALA A 394 11.10 1.12 6.92
C ALA A 394 10.00 0.96 8.00
N MET A 395 10.36 1.12 9.28
CA MET A 395 9.43 1.09 10.42
C MET A 395 8.65 2.41 10.61
N GLY A 396 8.98 3.46 9.87
CA GLY A 396 8.35 4.79 9.99
C GLY A 396 8.70 5.52 11.29
N GLN A 397 9.83 5.20 11.93
CA GLN A 397 10.20 5.77 13.23
C GLN A 397 10.80 7.18 13.13
N ASP A 398 11.36 7.57 11.99
CA ASP A 398 11.98 8.89 11.81
C ASP A 398 10.99 9.98 11.34
N ALA A 399 9.72 9.65 11.11
CA ALA A 399 8.68 10.62 10.71
C ALA A 399 8.06 11.39 11.90
N ALA A 400 8.57 11.19 13.12
CA ALA A 400 7.99 11.72 14.37
C ALA A 400 8.98 12.60 15.18
N ALA A 401 9.97 13.24 14.52
CA ALA A 401 10.87 14.20 15.15
C ALA A 401 10.62 15.63 14.63
#